data_93a107b8fb8e2299ca4baa4fc760cd14
#
_entry.id   93a107b8fb8e2299ca4baa4fc760cd14
#
_cell.length_a   1.000
_cell.length_b   1.000
_cell.length_c   1.000
_cell.angle_alpha   90.00
_cell.angle_beta   90.00
_cell.angle_gamma   90.00
#
_symmetry.space_group_name_H-M   'P 1'
#
loop_
_entity.id
_entity.type
_entity.pdbx_description
1 polymer ?
#
loop_
_entity_poly.entity_id
_entity_poly.type
_entity_poly.pdbx_seq_one_letter_code
_entity_poly.pdbx_strand_id
1 'polypeptide(L)'
;MSKKLPIYFSDGAWSSLQALMGPEGKPSPTVNAVFEQISMQTDLIDKLGLTPILPKSKASIPMALERIPAGPAFATKDDMATTVDLNEYLIHNPISSFIARVDSESMLGAGLEVNDPIIIDRSIEAAHQDIVVALIDNKDSTIKRLMITAKMSKNDIKEIFGDENYPLPQVWLKAENPAYEHIIPADNQTVVVWGVVTFNLKRMHYRS
;
A
#
# COMPACT_ATOMS: atom_id res chain seq x y z
N MET A 1 15.18 3.67 -35.07
CA MET A 1 15.19 2.35 -35.74
C MET A 1 14.42 1.36 -34.87
N SER A 2 13.34 0.78 -35.41
CA SER A 2 12.55 -0.25 -34.69
C SER A 2 13.29 -1.58 -34.75
N LYS A 3 13.62 -2.15 -33.60
CA LYS A 3 14.22 -3.52 -33.53
C LYS A 3 13.08 -4.52 -33.49
N LYS A 4 13.13 -5.54 -34.36
CA LYS A 4 12.21 -6.68 -34.34
C LYS A 4 12.88 -7.85 -33.62
N LEU A 5 12.28 -8.29 -32.51
CA LEU A 5 12.69 -9.47 -31.76
C LEU A 5 11.50 -10.45 -31.69
N PRO A 6 11.70 -11.76 -31.91
CA PRO A 6 10.65 -12.73 -31.66
C PRO A 6 10.42 -12.86 -30.16
N ILE A 7 9.14 -12.79 -29.74
CA ILE A 7 8.73 -13.00 -28.36
C ILE A 7 7.86 -14.25 -28.33
N TYR A 8 8.22 -15.20 -27.46
CA TYR A 8 7.44 -16.42 -27.24
C TYR A 8 6.68 -16.30 -25.93
N PHE A 9 5.38 -16.53 -25.98
CA PHE A 9 4.49 -16.51 -24.82
C PHE A 9 4.15 -17.93 -24.37
N SER A 10 4.08 -18.17 -23.07
CA SER A 10 3.38 -19.34 -22.53
C SER A 10 1.88 -19.21 -22.81
N ASP A 11 1.13 -20.31 -22.76
CA ASP A 11 -0.31 -20.30 -23.00
C ASP A 11 -1.07 -19.34 -22.07
N GLY A 12 -0.67 -19.28 -20.80
CA GLY A 12 -1.23 -18.35 -19.84
C GLY A 12 -0.95 -16.88 -20.16
N ALA A 13 0.30 -16.57 -20.55
CA ALA A 13 0.70 -15.21 -20.95
C ALA A 13 0.00 -14.80 -22.26
N TRP A 14 -0.17 -15.72 -23.18
CA TRP A 14 -0.91 -15.47 -24.43
C TRP A 14 -2.40 -15.18 -24.17
N SER A 15 -3.04 -15.97 -23.30
CA SER A 15 -4.43 -15.75 -22.88
C SER A 15 -4.62 -14.38 -22.22
N SER A 16 -3.70 -13.98 -21.36
CA SER A 16 -3.70 -12.66 -20.72
C SER A 16 -3.53 -11.54 -21.74
N LEU A 17 -2.61 -11.70 -22.70
CA LEU A 17 -2.41 -10.73 -23.76
C LEU A 17 -3.66 -10.60 -24.66
N GLN A 18 -4.31 -11.71 -24.98
CA GLN A 18 -5.55 -11.70 -25.75
C GLN A 18 -6.68 -10.94 -25.03
N ALA A 19 -6.80 -11.12 -23.71
CA ALA A 19 -7.77 -10.39 -22.90
C ALA A 19 -7.51 -8.88 -22.91
N LEU A 20 -6.25 -8.46 -22.87
CA LEU A 20 -5.85 -7.05 -22.94
C LEU A 20 -6.04 -6.44 -24.34
N MET A 21 -5.85 -7.23 -25.39
CA MET A 21 -6.02 -6.75 -26.78
C MET A 21 -7.47 -6.45 -27.15
N GLY A 22 -8.40 -7.19 -26.57
CA GLY A 22 -9.77 -7.19 -27.05
C GLY A 22 -9.94 -7.81 -28.47
N PRO A 23 -11.16 -7.79 -29.05
CA PRO A 23 -11.48 -8.54 -30.28
C PRO A 23 -10.79 -8.02 -31.54
N GLU A 24 -10.40 -6.75 -31.59
CA GLU A 24 -9.76 -6.12 -32.77
C GLU A 24 -8.30 -5.68 -32.51
N GLY A 25 -7.76 -6.02 -31.36
CA GLY A 25 -6.42 -5.61 -30.94
C GLY A 25 -5.31 -6.33 -31.71
N LYS A 26 -4.14 -5.70 -31.76
CA LYS A 26 -2.92 -6.28 -32.36
C LYS A 26 -1.88 -6.54 -31.26
N PRO A 27 -1.16 -7.68 -31.30
CA PRO A 27 -0.18 -8.02 -30.26
C PRO A 27 0.89 -6.95 -30.05
N SER A 28 1.53 -6.47 -31.10
CA SER A 28 2.67 -5.53 -30.96
C SER A 28 2.32 -4.19 -30.31
N PRO A 29 1.25 -3.48 -30.69
CA PRO A 29 0.85 -2.26 -29.97
C PRO A 29 0.48 -2.51 -28.53
N THR A 30 -0.21 -3.62 -28.22
CA THR A 30 -0.61 -3.98 -26.86
C THR A 30 0.60 -4.30 -25.99
N VAL A 31 1.56 -5.08 -26.51
CA VAL A 31 2.82 -5.38 -25.81
C VAL A 31 3.60 -4.10 -25.56
N ASN A 32 3.72 -3.21 -26.55
CA ASN A 32 4.40 -1.92 -26.35
C ASN A 32 3.72 -1.08 -25.27
N ALA A 33 2.39 -0.96 -25.29
CA ALA A 33 1.63 -0.23 -24.27
C ALA A 33 1.86 -0.81 -22.86
N VAL A 34 1.88 -2.14 -22.74
CA VAL A 34 2.18 -2.81 -21.46
C VAL A 34 3.62 -2.51 -21.00
N PHE A 35 4.61 -2.57 -21.90
CA PHE A 35 6.00 -2.23 -21.56
C PHE A 35 6.17 -0.76 -21.20
N GLU A 36 5.51 0.17 -21.89
CA GLU A 36 5.51 1.58 -21.55
C GLU A 36 4.87 1.80 -20.17
N GLN A 37 3.77 1.13 -19.87
CA GLN A 37 3.13 1.20 -18.57
C GLN A 37 4.02 0.61 -17.45
N ILE A 38 4.70 -0.51 -17.70
CA ILE A 38 5.68 -1.09 -16.77
C ILE A 38 6.85 -0.12 -16.56
N SER A 39 7.37 0.48 -17.62
CA SER A 39 8.47 1.46 -17.54
C SER A 39 8.08 2.68 -16.71
N MET A 40 6.91 3.25 -16.94
CA MET A 40 6.38 4.35 -16.13
C MET A 40 6.19 3.93 -14.65
N GLN A 41 5.77 2.69 -14.40
CA GLN A 41 5.67 2.17 -13.04
C GLN A 41 7.03 1.99 -12.39
N THR A 42 8.04 1.56 -13.13
CA THR A 42 9.42 1.41 -12.63
C THR A 42 9.99 2.76 -12.24
N ASP A 43 9.86 3.78 -13.12
CA ASP A 43 10.29 5.15 -12.83
C ASP A 43 9.58 5.71 -11.59
N LEU A 44 8.31 5.38 -11.41
CA LEU A 44 7.54 5.79 -10.24
C LEU A 44 8.01 5.07 -8.97
N ILE A 45 8.30 3.77 -9.05
CA ILE A 45 8.84 2.98 -7.93
C ILE A 45 10.17 3.60 -7.45
N ASP A 46 11.08 3.89 -8.38
CA ASP A 46 12.37 4.52 -8.08
C ASP A 46 12.19 5.93 -7.48
N LYS A 47 11.29 6.73 -8.05
CA LYS A 47 10.97 8.08 -7.54
C LYS A 47 10.39 8.05 -6.12
N LEU A 48 9.59 7.02 -5.80
CA LEU A 48 8.99 6.83 -4.47
C LEU A 48 9.93 6.16 -3.47
N GLY A 49 11.14 5.77 -3.87
CA GLY A 49 12.09 5.04 -3.03
C GLY A 49 11.56 3.67 -2.59
N LEU A 50 10.71 3.05 -3.41
CA LEU A 50 10.08 1.78 -3.11
C LEU A 50 10.96 0.61 -3.58
N THR A 51 11.02 -0.44 -2.78
CA THR A 51 11.75 -1.66 -3.15
C THR A 51 10.80 -2.83 -3.24
N PRO A 52 10.74 -3.55 -4.38
CA PRO A 52 9.97 -4.79 -4.50
C PRO A 52 10.44 -5.84 -3.49
N ILE A 53 9.51 -6.53 -2.86
CA ILE A 53 9.82 -7.60 -1.92
C ILE A 53 9.85 -8.93 -2.69
N LEU A 54 11.03 -9.55 -2.77
CA LEU A 54 11.22 -10.86 -3.37
C LEU A 54 11.71 -11.82 -2.29
N PRO A 55 10.83 -12.63 -1.67
CA PRO A 55 11.23 -13.62 -0.68
C PRO A 55 12.19 -14.65 -1.28
N LYS A 56 13.38 -14.79 -0.67
CA LYS A 56 14.42 -15.75 -1.15
C LYS A 56 14.59 -16.97 -0.24
N SER A 57 13.96 -16.95 0.92
CA SER A 57 14.07 -18.04 1.91
C SER A 57 12.74 -18.22 2.64
N LYS A 58 12.52 -19.41 3.19
CA LYS A 58 11.42 -19.66 4.13
C LYS A 58 11.89 -19.31 5.54
N ALA A 59 11.11 -18.53 6.25
CA ALA A 59 11.37 -18.11 7.63
C ALA A 59 10.24 -18.61 8.53
N SER A 60 10.26 -19.92 8.82
CA SER A 60 9.25 -20.57 9.67
C SER A 60 9.52 -20.30 11.15
N ILE A 61 8.58 -19.68 11.82
CA ILE A 61 8.66 -19.32 13.25
C ILE A 61 7.50 -19.96 14.00
N PRO A 62 7.73 -20.56 15.17
CA PRO A 62 6.63 -20.99 16.03
C PRO A 62 5.80 -19.80 16.48
N MET A 63 4.49 -19.89 16.33
CA MET A 63 3.55 -18.90 16.82
C MET A 63 2.77 -19.45 18.01
N ALA A 64 2.75 -18.72 19.12
CA ALA A 64 1.97 -19.12 20.28
C ALA A 64 0.47 -19.11 19.95
N LEU A 65 -0.27 -20.14 20.39
CA LEU A 65 -1.73 -20.20 20.27
C LEU A 65 -2.43 -19.19 21.17
N GLU A 66 -1.88 -18.99 22.35
CA GLU A 66 -2.47 -18.11 23.34
C GLU A 66 -1.94 -16.66 23.16
N ARG A 67 -2.81 -15.71 23.44
CA ARG A 67 -2.45 -14.29 23.45
C ARG A 67 -1.66 -13.96 24.71
N ILE A 68 -0.52 -13.30 24.56
CA ILE A 68 0.26 -12.79 25.68
C ILE A 68 -0.41 -11.50 26.17
N PRO A 69 -0.92 -11.44 27.42
CA PRO A 69 -1.53 -10.24 27.95
C PRO A 69 -0.48 -9.14 28.15
N ALA A 70 -0.76 -7.92 27.74
CA ALA A 70 0.08 -6.75 28.01
C ALA A 70 -0.19 -6.13 29.40
N GLY A 71 -0.94 -6.83 30.27
CA GLY A 71 -1.30 -6.44 31.62
C GLY A 71 -0.61 -7.31 32.69
N PRO A 72 -1.23 -7.48 33.90
CA PRO A 72 -0.69 -8.34 34.94
C PRO A 72 -0.41 -9.74 34.42
N ALA A 73 0.71 -10.32 34.84
CA ALA A 73 1.15 -11.63 34.40
C ALA A 73 0.17 -12.75 34.85
N PHE A 74 -0.23 -13.59 33.90
CA PHE A 74 -0.95 -14.83 34.17
C PHE A 74 -0.11 -16.01 33.70
N ALA A 75 -0.32 -17.18 34.33
CA ALA A 75 0.36 -18.39 33.89
C ALA A 75 -0.11 -18.79 32.48
N THR A 76 0.83 -18.81 31.54
CA THR A 76 0.58 -19.29 30.17
C THR A 76 0.83 -20.80 30.14
N LYS A 77 -0.05 -21.55 29.47
CA LYS A 77 0.21 -22.94 29.13
C LYS A 77 1.17 -23.03 27.97
N ASP A 78 2.08 -23.98 28.02
CA ASP A 78 3.13 -24.24 27.01
C ASP A 78 2.55 -24.95 25.76
N ASP A 79 1.44 -24.44 25.22
CA ASP A 79 0.84 -24.98 24.00
C ASP A 79 1.49 -24.30 22.79
N MET A 80 2.55 -24.89 22.30
CA MET A 80 3.19 -24.53 21.01
C MET A 80 2.37 -25.12 19.87
N ALA A 81 1.92 -24.24 18.95
CA ALA A 81 0.99 -24.74 18.03
C ALA A 81 1.27 -24.60 16.57
N THR A 82 1.42 -23.45 16.02
CA THR A 82 1.42 -23.29 14.57
C THR A 82 2.73 -22.69 14.12
N THR A 83 3.34 -23.29 13.10
CA THR A 83 4.51 -22.67 12.45
C THR A 83 4.02 -21.72 11.36
N VAL A 84 4.44 -20.48 11.41
CA VAL A 84 4.11 -19.45 10.44
C VAL A 84 5.36 -19.09 9.65
N ASP A 85 5.27 -19.08 8.33
CA ASP A 85 6.29 -18.46 7.48
C ASP A 85 6.09 -16.95 7.50
N LEU A 86 7.09 -16.20 7.96
CA LEU A 86 6.98 -14.74 8.04
C LEU A 86 6.79 -14.08 6.67
N ASN A 87 7.35 -14.65 5.62
CA ASN A 87 7.12 -14.10 4.29
C ASN A 87 5.67 -14.26 3.86
N GLU A 88 5.08 -15.45 4.08
CA GLU A 88 3.67 -15.70 3.77
C GLU A 88 2.74 -14.87 4.67
N TYR A 89 3.13 -14.63 5.93
CA TYR A 89 2.35 -13.83 6.87
C TYR A 89 2.32 -12.34 6.51
N LEU A 90 3.46 -11.80 6.07
CA LEU A 90 3.61 -10.36 5.78
C LEU A 90 3.32 -10.00 4.33
N ILE A 91 3.52 -10.95 3.39
CA ILE A 91 3.52 -10.70 1.95
C ILE A 91 2.52 -11.63 1.29
N HIS A 92 1.29 -11.14 1.13
CA HIS A 92 0.23 -11.94 0.50
C HIS A 92 0.42 -12.05 -1.02
N ASN A 93 0.94 -11.01 -1.65
CA ASN A 93 1.20 -11.00 -3.08
C ASN A 93 2.60 -10.41 -3.37
N PRO A 94 3.62 -11.27 -3.55
CA PRO A 94 4.99 -10.81 -3.76
C PRO A 94 5.20 -9.89 -4.98
N ILE A 95 4.37 -10.04 -6.02
CA ILE A 95 4.49 -9.25 -7.26
C ILE A 95 4.02 -7.80 -7.04
N SER A 96 3.07 -7.59 -6.12
CA SER A 96 2.48 -6.29 -5.83
C SER A 96 2.91 -5.70 -4.49
N SER A 97 3.78 -6.40 -3.74
CA SER A 97 4.25 -5.96 -2.42
C SER A 97 5.58 -5.23 -2.51
N PHE A 98 5.66 -4.12 -1.80
CA PHE A 98 6.82 -3.23 -1.76
C PHE A 98 7.15 -2.86 -0.33
N ILE A 99 8.42 -2.55 -0.07
CA ILE A 99 8.85 -1.97 1.18
C ILE A 99 9.29 -0.52 0.96
N ALA A 100 8.91 0.35 1.87
CA ALA A 100 9.34 1.75 1.89
C ALA A 100 9.67 2.19 3.31
N ARG A 101 10.22 3.38 3.47
CA ARG A 101 10.40 4.03 4.75
C ARG A 101 9.51 5.25 4.85
N VAL A 102 8.97 5.46 6.04
CA VAL A 102 8.22 6.69 6.36
C VAL A 102 9.21 7.85 6.43
N ASP A 103 8.91 8.96 5.76
CA ASP A 103 9.77 10.15 5.66
C ASP A 103 9.23 11.40 6.40
N SER A 104 8.01 11.31 6.95
CA SER A 104 7.38 12.43 7.64
C SER A 104 6.61 11.99 8.90
N GLU A 105 6.35 12.95 9.78
CA GLU A 105 5.58 12.72 11.01
C GLU A 105 4.07 12.83 10.84
N SER A 106 3.58 12.97 9.61
CA SER A 106 2.16 13.23 9.35
C SER A 106 1.22 12.11 9.79
N MET A 107 1.76 10.92 10.08
CA MET A 107 1.02 9.72 10.50
C MET A 107 1.40 9.22 11.90
N LEU A 108 1.99 10.07 12.75
CA LEU A 108 2.39 9.74 14.11
C LEU A 108 1.24 9.19 14.96
N GLY A 109 0.06 9.77 14.88
CA GLY A 109 -1.14 9.31 15.59
C GLY A 109 -1.64 7.93 15.13
N ALA A 110 -1.21 7.46 13.96
CA ALA A 110 -1.44 6.10 13.48
C ALA A 110 -0.28 5.14 13.81
N GLY A 111 0.72 5.58 14.58
CA GLY A 111 1.87 4.76 14.99
C GLY A 111 2.96 4.63 13.95
N LEU A 112 2.96 5.47 12.88
CA LEU A 112 4.03 5.51 11.89
C LEU A 112 5.00 6.65 12.24
N GLU A 113 6.25 6.30 12.52
CA GLU A 113 7.34 7.24 12.82
C GLU A 113 8.31 7.34 11.64
N VAL A 114 9.06 8.44 11.60
CA VAL A 114 10.09 8.63 10.57
C VAL A 114 11.11 7.49 10.61
N ASN A 115 11.46 6.98 9.44
CA ASN A 115 12.30 5.81 9.19
C ASN A 115 11.67 4.44 9.49
N ASP A 116 10.43 4.36 9.96
CA ASP A 116 9.74 3.08 10.09
C ASP A 116 9.65 2.38 8.71
N PRO A 117 10.09 1.12 8.60
CA PRO A 117 9.85 0.35 7.38
C PRO A 117 8.40 -0.13 7.33
N ILE A 118 7.74 0.13 6.21
CA ILE A 118 6.34 -0.27 5.97
C ILE A 118 6.25 -1.21 4.77
N ILE A 119 5.29 -2.13 4.82
CA ILE A 119 4.92 -2.97 3.68
C ILE A 119 3.68 -2.37 3.02
N ILE A 120 3.71 -2.28 1.70
CA ILE A 120 2.66 -1.72 0.87
C ILE A 120 2.24 -2.80 -0.13
N ASP A 121 0.95 -3.05 -0.25
CA ASP A 121 0.40 -3.94 -1.28
C ASP A 121 -0.47 -3.14 -2.26
N ARG A 122 -0.15 -3.27 -3.54
CA ARG A 122 -0.86 -2.62 -4.64
C ARG A 122 -2.06 -3.42 -5.17
N SER A 123 -2.16 -4.68 -4.80
CA SER A 123 -3.28 -5.53 -5.23
C SER A 123 -4.54 -5.35 -4.39
N ILE A 124 -4.41 -4.69 -3.25
CA ILE A 124 -5.54 -4.43 -2.35
C ILE A 124 -6.31 -3.21 -2.85
N GLU A 125 -7.61 -3.37 -3.03
CA GLU A 125 -8.53 -2.25 -3.24
C GLU A 125 -8.68 -1.48 -1.93
N ALA A 126 -8.26 -0.20 -1.95
CA ALA A 126 -8.25 0.61 -0.75
C ALA A 126 -9.67 0.96 -0.27
N ALA A 127 -9.92 0.75 1.00
CA ALA A 127 -11.18 1.04 1.66
C ALA A 127 -11.10 2.32 2.51
N HIS A 128 -12.26 2.79 2.94
CA HIS A 128 -12.36 3.89 3.91
C HIS A 128 -11.58 3.58 5.18
N GLN A 129 -10.73 4.52 5.61
CA GLN A 129 -9.82 4.46 6.76
C GLN A 129 -8.54 3.63 6.55
N ASP A 130 -8.30 3.05 5.38
CA ASP A 130 -7.00 2.47 5.11
C ASP A 130 -5.89 3.52 5.11
N ILE A 131 -4.71 3.13 5.57
CA ILE A 131 -3.50 3.92 5.37
C ILE A 131 -2.97 3.60 3.98
N VAL A 132 -2.80 4.62 3.16
CA VAL A 132 -2.44 4.47 1.76
C VAL A 132 -1.21 5.28 1.39
N VAL A 133 -0.47 4.81 0.43
CA VAL A 133 0.43 5.63 -0.37
C VAL A 133 -0.41 6.21 -1.50
N ALA A 134 -0.49 7.53 -1.56
CA ALA A 134 -1.26 8.24 -2.57
C ALA A 134 -0.36 9.17 -3.39
N LEU A 135 -0.75 9.38 -4.63
CA LEU A 135 -0.14 10.35 -5.55
C LEU A 135 -1.10 11.50 -5.76
N ILE A 136 -0.58 12.71 -5.60
CA ILE A 136 -1.28 13.95 -5.91
C ILE A 136 -0.78 14.43 -7.28
N ASP A 137 -1.71 14.58 -8.22
CA ASP A 137 -1.42 15.00 -9.61
C ASP A 137 -0.34 14.12 -10.29
N ASN A 138 -0.24 12.86 -9.90
CA ASN A 138 0.80 11.91 -10.34
C ASN A 138 2.25 12.41 -10.14
N LYS A 139 2.47 13.37 -9.24
CA LYS A 139 3.78 14.00 -8.99
C LYS A 139 4.27 13.81 -7.58
N ASP A 140 3.43 14.15 -6.61
CA ASP A 140 3.81 14.17 -5.21
C ASP A 140 3.22 12.95 -4.50
N SER A 141 4.07 12.21 -3.80
CA SER A 141 3.66 11.05 -3.03
C SER A 141 3.47 11.41 -1.57
N THR A 142 2.52 10.76 -0.93
CA THR A 142 2.27 10.93 0.51
C THR A 142 1.69 9.67 1.13
N ILE A 143 1.91 9.49 2.44
CA ILE A 143 1.25 8.47 3.24
C ILE A 143 0.20 9.17 4.09
N LYS A 144 -1.06 8.77 3.94
CA LYS A 144 -2.20 9.35 4.67
C LYS A 144 -3.28 8.29 4.88
N ARG A 145 -4.26 8.61 5.74
CA ARG A 145 -5.48 7.82 5.85
C ARG A 145 -6.47 8.22 4.76
N LEU A 146 -6.93 7.24 4.00
CA LEU A 146 -7.94 7.44 2.95
C LEU A 146 -9.31 7.67 3.58
N MET A 147 -9.91 8.80 3.27
CA MET A 147 -11.25 9.13 3.71
C MET A 147 -12.22 9.14 2.52
N ILE A 148 -13.30 8.37 2.63
CA ILE A 148 -14.40 8.36 1.66
C ILE A 148 -15.58 9.04 2.33
N THR A 149 -15.95 10.24 1.88
CA THR A 149 -16.95 11.09 2.52
C THR A 149 -18.30 10.40 2.68
N ALA A 150 -18.74 9.60 1.69
CA ALA A 150 -19.98 8.83 1.76
C ALA A 150 -20.01 7.76 2.87
N LYS A 151 -18.86 7.41 3.46
CA LYS A 151 -18.73 6.44 4.56
C LYS A 151 -18.61 7.12 5.93
N MET A 152 -18.59 8.44 5.98
CA MET A 152 -18.47 9.22 7.21
C MET A 152 -19.83 9.60 7.77
N SER A 153 -19.94 9.64 9.09
CA SER A 153 -21.08 10.23 9.76
C SER A 153 -20.93 11.76 9.85
N LYS A 154 -22.03 12.47 10.03
CA LYS A 154 -21.99 13.92 10.29
C LYS A 154 -21.18 14.26 11.55
N ASN A 155 -21.23 13.39 12.55
CA ASN A 155 -20.44 13.57 13.77
C ASN A 155 -18.95 13.49 13.51
N ASP A 156 -18.48 12.53 12.67
CA ASP A 156 -17.07 12.42 12.31
C ASP A 156 -16.59 13.68 11.57
N ILE A 157 -17.41 14.20 10.65
CA ILE A 157 -17.10 15.42 9.91
C ILE A 157 -17.00 16.61 10.89
N LYS A 158 -17.95 16.73 11.80
CA LYS A 158 -17.97 17.79 12.81
C LYS A 158 -16.76 17.70 13.75
N GLU A 159 -16.38 16.51 14.16
CA GLU A 159 -15.20 16.30 15.03
C GLU A 159 -13.91 16.76 14.36
N ILE A 160 -13.77 16.48 13.07
CA ILE A 160 -12.54 16.78 12.30
C ILE A 160 -12.50 18.28 11.88
N PHE A 161 -13.62 18.82 11.42
CA PHE A 161 -13.67 20.15 10.79
C PHE A 161 -14.44 21.21 11.58
N GLY A 162 -15.07 20.84 12.72
CA GLY A 162 -15.88 21.75 13.54
C GLY A 162 -17.28 22.03 12.98
N ASP A 163 -17.59 21.62 11.76
CA ASP A 163 -18.88 21.80 11.08
C ASP A 163 -19.34 20.47 10.45
N GLU A 164 -20.54 20.01 10.78
CA GLU A 164 -21.12 18.78 10.25
C GLU A 164 -21.46 18.81 8.75
N ASN A 165 -21.53 20.02 8.18
CA ASN A 165 -21.81 20.27 6.77
C ASN A 165 -20.59 20.80 6.02
N TYR A 166 -19.38 20.62 6.58
CA TYR A 166 -18.15 21.04 5.91
C TYR A 166 -18.10 20.44 4.51
N PRO A 167 -17.85 21.25 3.45
CA PRO A 167 -17.85 20.77 2.08
C PRO A 167 -16.62 19.89 1.84
N LEU A 168 -16.85 18.60 1.64
CA LEU A 168 -15.78 17.62 1.37
C LEU A 168 -15.96 17.01 -0.02
N PRO A 169 -14.86 16.79 -0.74
CA PRO A 169 -14.87 15.99 -1.96
C PRO A 169 -15.21 14.52 -1.65
N GLN A 170 -15.49 13.75 -2.68
CA GLN A 170 -15.83 12.33 -2.53
C GLN A 170 -14.73 11.54 -1.80
N VAL A 171 -13.46 11.87 -2.07
CA VAL A 171 -12.26 11.24 -1.50
C VAL A 171 -11.28 12.33 -1.07
N TRP A 172 -10.71 12.19 0.10
CA TRP A 172 -9.66 13.06 0.63
C TRP A 172 -8.72 12.27 1.55
N LEU A 173 -7.64 12.89 1.98
CA LEU A 173 -6.57 12.22 2.71
C LEU A 173 -6.35 12.90 4.07
N LYS A 174 -6.56 12.13 5.16
CA LYS A 174 -6.43 12.59 6.53
C LYS A 174 -5.01 12.39 7.04
N ALA A 175 -4.40 13.44 7.58
CA ALA A 175 -3.22 13.33 8.44
C ALA A 175 -3.62 12.85 9.83
N GLU A 176 -2.82 11.98 10.43
CA GLU A 176 -2.99 11.49 11.81
C GLU A 176 -2.01 12.19 12.77
N ASN A 177 -1.59 13.39 12.45
CA ASN A 177 -0.83 14.29 13.31
C ASN A 177 -1.44 15.70 13.18
N PRO A 178 -1.91 16.31 14.28
CA PRO A 178 -2.55 17.65 14.25
C PRO A 178 -1.63 18.78 13.74
N ALA A 179 -0.31 18.57 13.72
CA ALA A 179 0.64 19.53 13.16
C ALA A 179 0.65 19.53 11.62
N TYR A 180 -0.07 18.62 10.97
CA TYR A 180 -0.13 18.47 9.51
C TYR A 180 -1.55 18.66 9.00
N GLU A 181 -1.67 19.41 7.92
CA GLU A 181 -2.96 19.60 7.27
C GLU A 181 -3.46 18.33 6.57
N HIS A 182 -4.78 18.18 6.53
CA HIS A 182 -5.43 17.19 5.68
C HIS A 182 -5.29 17.60 4.21
N ILE A 183 -5.21 16.63 3.30
CA ILE A 183 -5.19 16.93 1.87
C ILE A 183 -6.61 16.77 1.34
N ILE A 184 -7.24 17.90 1.08
CA ILE A 184 -8.56 18.01 0.47
C ILE A 184 -8.34 18.45 -0.97
N PRO A 185 -8.44 17.52 -1.95
CA PRO A 185 -8.15 17.84 -3.34
C PRO A 185 -9.12 18.91 -3.86
N ALA A 186 -8.58 19.90 -4.56
CA ALA A 186 -9.38 20.86 -5.30
C ALA A 186 -10.00 20.20 -6.55
N ASP A 187 -10.98 20.85 -7.20
CA ASP A 187 -11.71 20.29 -8.35
C ASP A 187 -10.80 19.87 -9.54
N ASN A 188 -9.63 20.46 -9.65
CA ASN A 188 -8.64 20.17 -10.70
C ASN A 188 -7.48 19.29 -10.23
N GLN A 189 -7.48 18.83 -8.98
CA GLN A 189 -6.47 17.94 -8.43
C GLN A 189 -6.93 16.48 -8.47
N THR A 190 -6.01 15.60 -8.81
CA THR A 190 -6.24 14.15 -8.80
C THR A 190 -5.54 13.51 -7.62
N VAL A 191 -6.26 12.63 -6.92
CA VAL A 191 -5.69 11.74 -5.90
C VAL A 191 -5.77 10.32 -6.43
N VAL A 192 -4.63 9.69 -6.60
CA VAL A 192 -4.54 8.29 -7.04
C VAL A 192 -3.95 7.47 -5.89
N VAL A 193 -4.67 6.47 -5.42
CA VAL A 193 -4.13 5.50 -4.46
C VAL A 193 -3.16 4.59 -5.20
N TRP A 194 -1.90 4.61 -4.77
CA TRP A 194 -0.86 3.77 -5.36
C TRP A 194 -0.81 2.38 -4.72
N GLY A 195 -1.08 2.29 -3.42
CA GLY A 195 -1.14 1.03 -2.67
C GLY A 195 -1.56 1.22 -1.23
N VAL A 196 -1.94 0.13 -0.58
CA VAL A 196 -2.37 0.10 0.82
C VAL A 196 -1.21 -0.32 1.71
N VAL A 197 -1.00 0.40 2.81
CA VAL A 197 -0.01 0.03 3.83
C VAL A 197 -0.59 -1.11 4.66
N THR A 198 0.05 -2.27 4.63
CA THR A 198 -0.42 -3.49 5.30
C THR A 198 0.25 -3.73 6.64
N PHE A 199 1.53 -3.38 6.76
CA PHE A 199 2.31 -3.58 7.98
C PHE A 199 3.27 -2.42 8.23
N ASN A 200 3.48 -2.13 9.53
CA ASN A 200 4.61 -1.35 10.03
C ASN A 200 5.57 -2.32 10.73
N LEU A 201 6.82 -2.40 10.26
CA LEU A 201 7.84 -3.31 10.78
C LEU A 201 8.75 -2.60 11.81
N LYS A 202 8.15 -1.89 12.74
CA LYS A 202 8.85 -1.10 13.74
C LYS A 202 9.76 -1.96 14.61
N ARG A 203 11.04 -1.58 14.67
CA ARG A 203 12.02 -2.25 15.53
C ARG A 203 11.90 -1.73 16.95
N MET A 204 11.61 -2.62 17.89
CA MET A 204 11.43 -2.27 19.32
C MET A 204 12.71 -2.40 20.16
N HIS A 205 13.73 -3.10 19.63
CA HIS A 205 15.02 -3.26 20.33
C HIS A 205 16.15 -2.67 19.49
N TYR A 206 16.84 -1.68 20.04
CA TYR A 206 18.03 -1.08 19.46
C TYR A 206 19.26 -1.58 20.22
N ARG A 207 20.20 -2.22 19.52
CA ARG A 207 21.53 -2.45 20.10
C ARG A 207 22.28 -1.13 20.04
N SER A 208 22.71 -0.66 21.20
CA SER A 208 23.72 0.42 21.34
C SER A 208 25.05 -0.01 20.75
#